data_4c50d31943e22f654a6bfc827900161b
#
_entry.id   4c50d31943e22f654a6bfc827900161b
#
_cell.length_a   1.000
_cell.length_b   1.000
_cell.length_c   1.000
_cell.angle_alpha   90.00
_cell.angle_beta   90.00
_cell.angle_gamma   90.00
#
_symmetry.space_group_name_H-M   'P 1'
#
loop_
_entity.id
_entity.type
_entity.pdbx_description
1 polymer ?
#
loop_
_entity_poly.entity_id
_entity_poly.type
_entity_poly.pdbx_seq_one_letter_code
_entity_poly.pdbx_strand_id
1 'polypeptide(L)'
;MQGKSCSKLVLAAFIAVPLLAHATQYPLTVTDFSGQKVTIAHEPQRVILQDGRDIMAMALLDRDDPFKRLVAWNNLAKKQDVATWEMLKTQWPEATSIMDMGFSDKGNVDLESVLSRQPDLMVAQLRAKPALADSGVLSKLAALHIPVLFIDYEVNPAKDTASSVDLLGKVLNRESNAAAYTTYYRQQLTAIEQKTATIKPQAKVFVEALAGNTDACCFTHGHSGWGGLVEAIGAKNIGSELLPGASGFIALEKVISENPDVYIMTGSKRGNSQVLPLGLKTSPQEVNAQAQVLLQRTGIGQIPAVAAKHVYGVYHHFYNHPYNIVGMEYLAKDIYPQAFADLNPDATYHHIIKNFTKLPDDNFVFSWQQSK
;
A
#
# COMPACT_ATOMS: atom_id res chain seq x y z
N MET A 1 9.54 -71.58 31.12
CA MET A 1 8.52 -71.27 30.10
C MET A 1 8.59 -69.75 29.86
N GLN A 2 9.24 -69.36 28.79
CA GLN A 2 9.43 -67.95 28.41
C GLN A 2 8.35 -67.56 27.39
N GLY A 3 7.48 -66.62 27.72
CA GLY A 3 6.48 -66.06 26.82
C GLY A 3 7.06 -64.90 26.04
N LYS A 4 7.20 -65.02 24.72
CA LYS A 4 7.58 -63.96 23.80
C LYS A 4 6.36 -63.11 23.46
N SER A 5 6.36 -61.83 23.91
CA SER A 5 5.39 -60.84 23.52
C SER A 5 5.80 -60.27 22.14
N CYS A 6 4.94 -60.44 21.13
CA CYS A 6 5.10 -59.87 19.79
C CYS A 6 4.35 -58.51 19.73
N SER A 7 5.08 -57.40 19.83
CA SER A 7 4.52 -56.04 19.57
C SER A 7 4.31 -55.86 18.10
N LYS A 8 3.05 -55.68 17.67
CA LYS A 8 2.71 -55.29 16.28
C LYS A 8 2.82 -53.79 16.15
N LEU A 9 3.82 -53.33 15.40
CA LEU A 9 3.94 -51.95 14.95
C LEU A 9 2.86 -51.70 13.88
N VAL A 10 1.88 -50.85 14.17
CA VAL A 10 0.93 -50.35 13.17
C VAL A 10 1.55 -49.13 12.52
N LEU A 11 2.00 -49.26 11.28
CA LEU A 11 2.50 -48.14 10.47
C LEU A 11 1.31 -47.40 9.90
N ALA A 12 0.97 -46.25 10.48
CA ALA A 12 -0.04 -45.34 9.92
C ALA A 12 0.55 -44.60 8.70
N ALA A 13 0.15 -45.01 7.50
CA ALA A 13 0.48 -44.29 6.29
C ALA A 13 -0.34 -43.00 6.20
N PHE A 14 0.28 -41.84 6.41
CA PHE A 14 -0.33 -40.54 6.10
C PHE A 14 -0.40 -40.41 4.58
N ILE A 15 -1.59 -40.55 4.01
CA ILE A 15 -1.88 -40.21 2.63
C ILE A 15 -1.96 -38.68 2.55
N ALA A 16 -0.90 -38.03 2.10
CA ALA A 16 -0.92 -36.62 1.70
C ALA A 16 -1.81 -36.51 0.47
N VAL A 17 -3.06 -36.05 0.65
CA VAL A 17 -3.94 -35.68 -0.45
C VAL A 17 -3.38 -34.38 -1.03
N PRO A 18 -2.93 -34.34 -2.29
CA PRO A 18 -2.52 -33.10 -2.91
C PRO A 18 -3.74 -32.16 -2.97
N LEU A 19 -3.67 -31.00 -2.33
CA LEU A 19 -4.59 -29.91 -2.55
C LEU A 19 -4.42 -29.48 -4.02
N LEU A 20 -5.27 -30.01 -4.90
CA LEU A 20 -5.42 -29.50 -6.25
C LEU A 20 -5.92 -28.08 -6.14
N ALA A 21 -5.07 -27.09 -6.39
CA ALA A 21 -5.47 -25.71 -6.59
C ALA A 21 -6.45 -25.71 -7.78
N HIS A 22 -7.74 -25.57 -7.49
CA HIS A 22 -8.74 -25.47 -8.53
C HIS A 22 -8.59 -24.11 -9.19
N ALA A 23 -8.27 -24.10 -10.48
CA ALA A 23 -8.28 -22.88 -11.28
C ALA A 23 -9.66 -22.23 -11.22
N THR A 24 -9.71 -20.89 -11.14
CA THR A 24 -10.98 -20.16 -11.14
C THR A 24 -11.81 -20.52 -12.36
N GLN A 25 -13.08 -20.84 -12.14
CA GLN A 25 -14.05 -21.10 -13.22
C GLN A 25 -14.80 -19.81 -13.57
N TYR A 26 -14.93 -19.53 -14.86
CA TYR A 26 -15.70 -18.41 -15.38
C TYR A 26 -16.98 -18.92 -16.09
N PRO A 27 -18.09 -18.13 -16.08
CA PRO A 27 -18.21 -16.81 -15.49
C PRO A 27 -18.13 -16.85 -13.96
N LEU A 28 -17.38 -15.87 -13.39
CA LEU A 28 -17.19 -15.72 -11.96
C LEU A 28 -17.98 -14.51 -11.45
N THR A 29 -18.76 -14.66 -10.39
CA THR A 29 -19.37 -13.52 -9.68
C THR A 29 -18.70 -13.36 -8.30
N VAL A 30 -18.21 -12.15 -8.03
CA VAL A 30 -17.59 -11.75 -6.76
C VAL A 30 -18.30 -10.54 -6.17
N THR A 31 -18.17 -10.34 -4.86
CA THR A 31 -18.53 -9.06 -4.21
C THR A 31 -17.26 -8.25 -4.02
N ASP A 32 -17.23 -7.04 -4.57
CA ASP A 32 -16.09 -6.12 -4.46
C ASP A 32 -16.12 -5.28 -3.18
N PHE A 33 -15.10 -4.45 -2.97
CA PHE A 33 -15.00 -3.60 -1.77
C PHE A 33 -16.00 -2.43 -1.77
N SER A 34 -16.70 -2.18 -2.86
CA SER A 34 -17.85 -1.25 -2.87
C SER A 34 -19.16 -1.92 -2.44
N GLY A 35 -19.14 -3.23 -2.15
CA GLY A 35 -20.29 -4.04 -1.80
C GLY A 35 -21.13 -4.49 -3.00
N GLN A 36 -20.66 -4.25 -4.22
CA GLN A 36 -21.40 -4.63 -5.44
C GLN A 36 -20.99 -6.02 -5.92
N LYS A 37 -21.96 -6.74 -6.51
CA LYS A 37 -21.69 -7.99 -7.23
C LYS A 37 -21.18 -7.68 -8.63
N VAL A 38 -19.97 -8.16 -8.93
CA VAL A 38 -19.31 -7.99 -10.21
C VAL A 38 -19.19 -9.37 -10.88
N THR A 39 -19.68 -9.49 -12.11
CA THR A 39 -19.58 -10.73 -12.89
C THR A 39 -18.48 -10.58 -13.94
N ILE A 40 -17.52 -11.49 -13.89
CA ILE A 40 -16.39 -11.60 -14.81
C ILE A 40 -16.66 -12.77 -15.73
N ALA A 41 -16.85 -12.48 -17.02
CA ALA A 41 -17.30 -13.47 -18.00
C ALA A 41 -16.23 -14.51 -18.35
N HIS A 42 -14.96 -14.12 -18.35
CA HIS A 42 -13.77 -14.95 -18.66
C HIS A 42 -12.56 -14.41 -17.89
N GLU A 43 -11.45 -15.15 -17.89
CA GLU A 43 -10.21 -14.65 -17.31
C GLU A 43 -9.78 -13.33 -17.99
N PRO A 44 -9.66 -12.22 -17.24
CA PRO A 44 -9.33 -10.91 -17.81
C PRO A 44 -7.95 -10.91 -18.47
N GLN A 45 -7.86 -10.38 -19.69
CA GLN A 45 -6.65 -10.26 -20.49
C GLN A 45 -6.33 -8.83 -20.90
N ARG A 46 -7.28 -7.91 -20.72
CA ARG A 46 -7.19 -6.52 -21.18
C ARG A 46 -7.61 -5.56 -20.07
N VAL A 47 -6.73 -5.47 -19.06
CA VAL A 47 -7.02 -4.79 -17.78
C VAL A 47 -6.64 -3.32 -17.84
N ILE A 48 -7.49 -2.47 -17.26
CA ILE A 48 -7.20 -1.08 -16.94
C ILE A 48 -6.90 -0.97 -15.44
N LEU A 49 -5.81 -0.28 -15.06
CA LEU A 49 -5.58 0.14 -13.68
C LEU A 49 -5.93 1.62 -13.53
N GLN A 50 -7.01 1.93 -12.79
CA GLN A 50 -7.40 3.30 -12.48
C GLN A 50 -6.32 4.00 -11.66
N ASP A 51 -5.72 3.29 -10.71
CA ASP A 51 -4.54 3.76 -9.98
C ASP A 51 -3.31 2.94 -10.41
N GLY A 52 -2.33 3.61 -11.02
CA GLY A 52 -1.15 2.91 -11.53
C GLY A 52 -0.23 2.32 -10.46
N ARG A 53 -0.43 2.68 -9.18
CA ARG A 53 0.28 2.06 -8.05
C ARG A 53 -0.15 0.61 -7.84
N ASP A 54 -1.33 0.23 -8.35
CA ASP A 54 -1.82 -1.16 -8.32
C ASP A 54 -0.98 -2.12 -9.18
N ILE A 55 -0.05 -1.60 -9.99
CA ILE A 55 0.97 -2.42 -10.67
C ILE A 55 1.77 -3.28 -9.67
N MET A 56 1.91 -2.82 -8.42
CA MET A 56 2.58 -3.60 -7.39
C MET A 56 1.76 -4.81 -6.93
N ALA A 57 0.43 -4.76 -7.03
CA ALA A 57 -0.41 -5.95 -6.85
C ALA A 57 -0.29 -6.90 -8.04
N MET A 58 -0.22 -6.35 -9.27
CA MET A 58 0.05 -7.17 -10.45
C MET A 58 1.41 -7.88 -10.35
N ALA A 59 2.43 -7.22 -9.78
CA ALA A 59 3.74 -7.83 -9.54
C ALA A 59 3.72 -8.99 -8.52
N LEU A 60 2.75 -9.01 -7.61
CA LEU A 60 2.51 -10.17 -6.72
C LEU A 60 1.82 -11.32 -7.46
N LEU A 61 0.94 -11.01 -8.41
CA LEU A 61 0.03 -11.96 -9.04
C LEU A 61 0.58 -12.52 -10.36
N ASP A 62 0.94 -11.66 -11.30
CA ASP A 62 1.56 -11.99 -12.58
C ASP A 62 3.07 -11.72 -12.52
N ARG A 63 3.77 -12.44 -11.65
CA ARG A 63 5.14 -12.18 -11.19
C ARG A 63 6.16 -11.99 -12.32
N ASP A 64 6.07 -12.81 -13.37
CA ASP A 64 7.05 -12.78 -14.46
C ASP A 64 6.89 -11.55 -15.34
N ASP A 65 5.66 -11.08 -15.52
CA ASP A 65 5.33 -9.89 -16.29
C ASP A 65 4.03 -9.25 -15.76
N PRO A 66 4.14 -8.26 -14.86
CA PRO A 66 2.99 -7.55 -14.30
C PRO A 66 2.23 -6.70 -15.32
N PHE A 67 2.84 -6.43 -16.48
CA PHE A 67 2.24 -5.61 -17.54
C PHE A 67 1.49 -6.41 -18.61
N LYS A 68 1.65 -7.73 -18.66
CA LYS A 68 1.14 -8.58 -19.75
C LYS A 68 -0.36 -8.43 -20.05
N ARG A 69 -1.17 -8.07 -19.04
CA ARG A 69 -2.62 -7.85 -19.19
C ARG A 69 -2.98 -6.38 -19.35
N LEU A 70 -2.03 -5.48 -19.11
CA LEU A 70 -2.32 -4.07 -18.98
C LEU A 70 -2.46 -3.40 -20.34
N VAL A 71 -3.62 -2.79 -20.61
CA VAL A 71 -3.87 -2.04 -21.84
C VAL A 71 -3.88 -0.53 -21.63
N ALA A 72 -4.22 -0.08 -20.41
CA ALA A 72 -4.17 1.31 -20.02
C ALA A 72 -4.03 1.45 -18.50
N TRP A 73 -3.47 2.53 -18.03
CA TRP A 73 -3.32 2.86 -16.62
C TRP A 73 -3.19 4.35 -16.37
N ASN A 74 -3.32 4.79 -15.13
CA ASN A 74 -2.87 6.11 -14.72
C ASN A 74 -1.44 5.97 -14.18
N ASN A 75 -0.43 6.32 -14.96
CA ASN A 75 0.97 6.12 -14.59
C ASN A 75 1.42 7.10 -13.50
N LEU A 76 0.98 6.84 -12.27
CA LEU A 76 1.35 7.65 -11.10
C LEU A 76 2.81 7.48 -10.69
N ALA A 77 3.42 6.31 -10.95
CA ALA A 77 4.84 6.11 -10.68
C ALA A 77 5.70 7.10 -11.45
N LYS A 78 5.43 7.30 -12.76
CA LYS A 78 6.13 8.30 -13.56
C LYS A 78 6.01 9.74 -13.03
N LYS A 79 4.87 10.05 -12.41
CA LYS A 79 4.54 11.41 -11.92
C LYS A 79 5.02 11.66 -10.51
N GLN A 80 5.00 10.64 -9.66
CA GLN A 80 5.11 10.80 -8.21
C GLN A 80 6.24 10.00 -7.57
N ASP A 81 6.80 9.02 -8.28
CA ASP A 81 7.90 8.17 -7.83
C ASP A 81 8.77 7.73 -9.01
N VAL A 82 9.60 8.66 -9.43
CA VAL A 82 10.44 8.50 -10.62
C VAL A 82 11.38 7.28 -10.50
N ALA A 83 11.88 6.99 -9.30
CA ALA A 83 12.79 5.86 -9.10
C ALA A 83 12.08 4.51 -9.30
N THR A 84 10.86 4.36 -8.81
CA THR A 84 10.01 3.19 -9.08
C THR A 84 9.68 3.07 -10.56
N TRP A 85 9.36 4.19 -11.24
CA TRP A 85 9.13 4.18 -12.68
C TRP A 85 10.36 3.71 -13.47
N GLU A 86 11.55 4.25 -13.15
CA GLU A 86 12.81 3.85 -13.78
C GLU A 86 13.10 2.36 -13.58
N MET A 87 12.85 1.83 -12.39
CA MET A 87 12.98 0.41 -12.07
C MET A 87 12.01 -0.42 -12.92
N LEU A 88 10.73 -0.08 -12.96
CA LEU A 88 9.70 -0.81 -13.71
C LEU A 88 10.02 -0.87 -15.21
N LYS A 89 10.31 0.27 -15.84
CA LYS A 89 10.60 0.32 -17.29
C LYS A 89 11.93 -0.32 -17.68
N THR A 90 12.87 -0.43 -16.74
CA THR A 90 14.14 -1.13 -16.97
C THR A 90 13.93 -2.63 -16.96
N GLN A 91 13.12 -3.13 -16.01
CA GLN A 91 12.81 -4.54 -15.88
C GLN A 91 11.83 -5.02 -16.95
N TRP A 92 10.82 -4.19 -17.28
CA TRP A 92 9.78 -4.46 -18.28
C TRP A 92 9.66 -3.27 -19.23
N PRO A 93 10.46 -3.23 -20.33
CA PRO A 93 10.45 -2.11 -21.28
C PRO A 93 9.09 -1.82 -21.92
N GLU A 94 8.23 -2.84 -22.05
CA GLU A 94 6.85 -2.73 -22.53
C GLU A 94 5.96 -1.81 -21.67
N ALA A 95 6.32 -1.57 -20.41
CA ALA A 95 5.66 -0.59 -19.55
C ALA A 95 5.55 0.80 -20.20
N THR A 96 6.53 1.15 -21.07
CA THR A 96 6.55 2.44 -21.76
C THR A 96 5.51 2.55 -22.87
N SER A 97 5.01 1.43 -23.39
CA SER A 97 4.00 1.36 -24.45
C SER A 97 2.56 1.33 -23.91
N ILE A 98 2.38 1.09 -22.60
CA ILE A 98 1.05 1.09 -21.98
C ILE A 98 0.50 2.51 -21.97
N MET A 99 -0.76 2.65 -22.40
CA MET A 99 -1.42 3.94 -22.50
C MET A 99 -1.59 4.59 -21.12
N ASP A 100 -1.06 5.81 -20.93
CA ASP A 100 -1.38 6.65 -19.77
C ASP A 100 -2.73 7.35 -20.00
N MET A 101 -3.74 7.01 -19.22
CA MET A 101 -5.10 7.54 -19.32
C MET A 101 -5.22 9.01 -18.88
N GLY A 102 -4.21 9.58 -18.24
CA GLY A 102 -4.29 10.92 -17.69
C GLY A 102 -5.35 11.10 -16.61
N PHE A 103 -5.76 10.02 -15.94
CA PHE A 103 -6.78 10.07 -14.88
C PHE A 103 -6.41 11.11 -13.83
N SER A 104 -7.36 11.96 -13.45
CA SER A 104 -7.25 12.86 -12.31
C SER A 104 -8.13 12.37 -11.15
N ASP A 105 -7.83 12.80 -9.93
CA ASP A 105 -8.68 12.53 -8.76
C ASP A 105 -10.10 13.11 -8.89
N LYS A 106 -10.33 13.94 -9.93
CA LYS A 106 -11.65 14.48 -10.30
C LYS A 106 -12.42 13.56 -11.27
N GLY A 107 -11.93 12.37 -11.58
CA GLY A 107 -12.59 11.40 -12.45
C GLY A 107 -12.46 11.68 -13.94
N ASN A 108 -11.69 12.68 -14.37
CA ASN A 108 -11.48 12.94 -15.79
C ASN A 108 -10.59 11.88 -16.42
N VAL A 109 -11.10 11.19 -17.43
CA VAL A 109 -10.41 10.14 -18.18
C VAL A 109 -10.70 10.37 -19.65
N ASP A 110 -9.72 10.23 -20.51
CA ASP A 110 -9.94 10.06 -21.96
C ASP A 110 -10.54 8.67 -22.22
N LEU A 111 -11.83 8.56 -21.95
CA LEU A 111 -12.52 7.29 -21.99
C LEU A 111 -12.60 6.72 -23.42
N GLU A 112 -12.68 7.56 -24.45
CA GLU A 112 -12.73 7.12 -25.85
C GLU A 112 -11.42 6.40 -26.23
N SER A 113 -10.29 7.00 -25.93
CA SER A 113 -8.97 6.39 -26.12
C SER A 113 -8.81 5.09 -25.32
N VAL A 114 -9.33 5.05 -24.09
CA VAL A 114 -9.30 3.82 -23.27
C VAL A 114 -10.15 2.71 -23.89
N LEU A 115 -11.35 3.03 -24.37
CA LEU A 115 -12.27 2.06 -24.98
C LEU A 115 -11.73 1.52 -26.31
N SER A 116 -10.96 2.32 -27.07
CA SER A 116 -10.29 1.84 -28.29
C SER A 116 -9.32 0.67 -28.02
N ARG A 117 -8.89 0.50 -26.75
CA ARG A 117 -8.06 -0.62 -26.30
C ARG A 117 -8.84 -1.88 -25.98
N GLN A 118 -10.19 -1.88 -26.11
CA GLN A 118 -11.06 -3.01 -25.86
C GLN A 118 -10.82 -3.68 -24.49
N PRO A 119 -10.91 -2.94 -23.39
CA PRO A 119 -10.69 -3.51 -22.07
C PRO A 119 -11.81 -4.49 -21.69
N ASP A 120 -11.45 -5.52 -20.92
CA ASP A 120 -12.40 -6.51 -20.40
C ASP A 120 -12.56 -6.43 -18.85
N LEU A 121 -11.75 -5.59 -18.19
CA LEU A 121 -11.84 -5.28 -16.76
C LEU A 121 -11.20 -3.92 -16.46
N MET A 122 -11.85 -3.14 -15.60
CA MET A 122 -11.21 -2.02 -14.89
C MET A 122 -11.03 -2.39 -13.42
N VAL A 123 -9.82 -2.30 -12.92
CA VAL A 123 -9.51 -2.34 -11.48
C VAL A 123 -9.41 -0.90 -10.98
N ALA A 124 -10.13 -0.57 -9.92
CA ALA A 124 -10.16 0.78 -9.36
C ALA A 124 -10.08 0.76 -7.83
N GLN A 125 -9.45 1.78 -7.26
CA GLN A 125 -9.43 1.98 -5.82
C GLN A 125 -10.80 2.44 -5.31
N LEU A 126 -11.24 1.92 -4.17
CA LEU A 126 -12.54 2.25 -3.57
C LEU A 126 -12.69 3.76 -3.36
N ARG A 127 -11.62 4.45 -2.95
CA ARG A 127 -11.60 5.92 -2.78
C ARG A 127 -11.99 6.70 -4.05
N ALA A 128 -11.74 6.12 -5.23
CA ALA A 128 -12.04 6.78 -6.51
C ALA A 128 -13.50 6.62 -6.96
N LYS A 129 -14.29 5.76 -6.30
CA LYS A 129 -15.66 5.45 -6.70
C LYS A 129 -16.56 6.69 -6.83
N PRO A 130 -16.58 7.67 -5.88
CA PRO A 130 -17.41 8.87 -6.04
C PRO A 130 -17.04 9.66 -7.30
N ALA A 131 -15.76 9.94 -7.53
CA ALA A 131 -15.30 10.69 -8.68
C ALA A 131 -15.58 9.98 -10.02
N LEU A 132 -15.44 8.65 -10.07
CA LEU A 132 -15.78 7.83 -11.24
C LEU A 132 -17.30 7.82 -11.52
N ALA A 133 -18.12 7.86 -10.47
CA ALA A 133 -19.58 7.96 -10.60
C ALA A 133 -19.98 9.35 -11.12
N ASP A 134 -19.48 10.42 -10.49
CA ASP A 134 -19.82 11.80 -10.80
C ASP A 134 -19.41 12.20 -12.23
N SER A 135 -18.26 11.69 -12.70
CA SER A 135 -17.78 11.90 -14.07
C SER A 135 -18.52 11.05 -15.14
N GLY A 136 -19.42 10.16 -14.73
CA GLY A 136 -20.18 9.27 -15.61
C GLY A 136 -19.35 8.11 -16.19
N VAL A 137 -18.09 7.91 -15.75
CA VAL A 137 -17.22 6.81 -16.23
C VAL A 137 -17.86 5.47 -15.92
N LEU A 138 -18.38 5.26 -14.69
CA LEU A 138 -19.01 4.00 -14.31
C LEU A 138 -20.21 3.66 -15.18
N SER A 139 -21.08 4.64 -15.48
CA SER A 139 -22.28 4.45 -16.33
C SER A 139 -21.91 4.07 -17.76
N LYS A 140 -20.87 4.69 -18.31
CA LYS A 140 -20.38 4.39 -19.68
C LYS A 140 -19.76 3.00 -19.76
N LEU A 141 -18.96 2.59 -18.79
CA LEU A 141 -18.37 1.24 -18.74
C LEU A 141 -19.46 0.17 -18.58
N ALA A 142 -20.46 0.42 -17.73
CA ALA A 142 -21.59 -0.48 -17.53
C ALA A 142 -22.41 -0.66 -18.83
N ALA A 143 -22.66 0.42 -19.58
CA ALA A 143 -23.37 0.36 -20.87
C ALA A 143 -22.61 -0.46 -21.93
N LEU A 144 -21.30 -0.59 -21.79
CA LEU A 144 -20.42 -1.37 -22.67
C LEU A 144 -20.11 -2.78 -22.11
N HIS A 145 -20.78 -3.16 -21.02
CA HIS A 145 -20.55 -4.44 -20.32
C HIS A 145 -19.12 -4.66 -19.87
N ILE A 146 -18.35 -3.58 -19.58
CA ILE A 146 -17.02 -3.65 -19.02
C ILE A 146 -17.12 -3.60 -17.49
N PRO A 147 -16.80 -4.69 -16.78
CA PRO A 147 -16.87 -4.73 -15.32
C PRO A 147 -15.84 -3.80 -14.69
N VAL A 148 -16.25 -3.16 -13.59
CA VAL A 148 -15.34 -2.40 -12.71
C VAL A 148 -15.26 -3.14 -11.38
N LEU A 149 -14.03 -3.48 -10.96
CA LEU A 149 -13.74 -4.16 -9.70
C LEU A 149 -13.10 -3.16 -8.75
N PHE A 150 -13.76 -2.84 -7.65
CA PHE A 150 -13.20 -1.99 -6.61
C PHE A 150 -12.39 -2.81 -5.60
N ILE A 151 -11.14 -2.40 -5.40
CA ILE A 151 -10.22 -2.89 -4.36
C ILE A 151 -9.92 -1.77 -3.36
N ASP A 152 -9.40 -2.10 -2.18
CA ASP A 152 -9.09 -1.10 -1.16
C ASP A 152 -7.73 -1.32 -0.51
N TYR A 153 -6.84 -0.34 -0.69
CA TYR A 153 -5.56 -0.24 0.01
C TYR A 153 -5.47 1.04 0.85
N GLU A 154 -6.52 1.88 0.86
CA GLU A 154 -6.44 3.22 1.43
C GLU A 154 -7.56 3.57 2.40
N VAL A 155 -8.82 3.21 2.11
CA VAL A 155 -9.96 3.56 2.99
C VAL A 155 -9.86 2.81 4.31
N ASN A 156 -9.61 1.48 4.26
CA ASN A 156 -9.36 0.65 5.43
C ASN A 156 -8.07 -0.17 5.24
N PRO A 157 -6.89 0.48 5.21
CA PRO A 157 -5.69 -0.12 4.64
C PRO A 157 -5.24 -1.40 5.36
N ALA A 158 -5.27 -1.47 6.68
CA ALA A 158 -4.85 -2.66 7.40
C ALA A 158 -5.82 -3.83 7.24
N LYS A 159 -7.14 -3.54 7.21
CA LYS A 159 -8.19 -4.54 7.14
C LYS A 159 -8.35 -5.13 5.74
N ASP A 160 -8.33 -4.26 4.73
CA ASP A 160 -8.82 -4.62 3.41
C ASP A 160 -7.70 -4.94 2.39
N THR A 161 -6.44 -4.57 2.67
CA THR A 161 -5.31 -4.79 1.74
C THR A 161 -5.12 -6.27 1.37
N ALA A 162 -4.97 -7.16 2.34
CA ALA A 162 -4.75 -8.58 2.04
C ALA A 162 -5.97 -9.18 1.31
N SER A 163 -7.18 -8.81 1.72
CA SER A 163 -8.41 -9.29 1.08
C SER A 163 -8.61 -8.74 -0.33
N SER A 164 -8.12 -7.53 -0.62
CA SER A 164 -8.07 -6.96 -1.97
C SER A 164 -7.12 -7.73 -2.88
N VAL A 165 -5.95 -8.12 -2.38
CA VAL A 165 -5.02 -8.98 -3.15
C VAL A 165 -5.63 -10.36 -3.40
N ASP A 166 -6.31 -10.98 -2.41
CA ASP A 166 -7.00 -12.25 -2.59
C ASP A 166 -8.13 -12.15 -3.65
N LEU A 167 -8.94 -11.08 -3.57
CA LEU A 167 -10.01 -10.83 -4.54
C LEU A 167 -9.45 -10.68 -5.95
N LEU A 168 -8.40 -9.88 -6.11
CA LEU A 168 -7.77 -9.66 -7.41
C LEU A 168 -7.11 -10.96 -7.90
N GLY A 169 -6.46 -11.72 -7.03
CA GLY A 169 -5.92 -13.05 -7.34
C GLY A 169 -6.96 -14.00 -7.87
N LYS A 170 -8.14 -14.04 -7.25
CA LYS A 170 -9.28 -14.85 -7.70
C LYS A 170 -9.78 -14.40 -9.06
N VAL A 171 -9.97 -13.08 -9.27
CA VAL A 171 -10.47 -12.52 -10.53
C VAL A 171 -9.50 -12.75 -11.69
N LEU A 172 -8.20 -12.78 -11.43
CA LEU A 172 -7.15 -12.96 -12.45
C LEU A 172 -6.65 -14.40 -12.57
N ASN A 173 -7.25 -15.38 -11.86
CA ASN A 173 -6.82 -16.78 -11.82
C ASN A 173 -5.37 -16.91 -11.31
N ARG A 174 -5.08 -16.22 -10.19
CA ARG A 174 -3.77 -16.17 -9.52
C ARG A 174 -3.88 -16.39 -8.01
N GLU A 175 -4.84 -17.21 -7.57
CA GLU A 175 -5.15 -17.46 -6.16
C GLU A 175 -3.94 -17.97 -5.39
N SER A 176 -3.14 -18.84 -6.00
CA SER A 176 -1.95 -19.40 -5.34
C SER A 176 -0.92 -18.33 -5.02
N ASN A 177 -0.67 -17.39 -5.96
CA ASN A 177 0.26 -16.29 -5.76
C ASN A 177 -0.28 -15.29 -4.73
N ALA A 178 -1.59 -14.99 -4.79
CA ALA A 178 -2.26 -14.15 -3.81
C ALA A 178 -2.15 -14.75 -2.40
N ALA A 179 -2.56 -16.01 -2.23
CA ALA A 179 -2.55 -16.69 -0.94
C ALA A 179 -1.15 -16.80 -0.32
N ALA A 180 -0.11 -17.02 -1.13
CA ALA A 180 1.27 -17.05 -0.65
C ALA A 180 1.67 -15.73 0.01
N TYR A 181 1.36 -14.59 -0.63
CA TYR A 181 1.65 -13.26 -0.10
C TYR A 181 0.73 -12.89 1.06
N THR A 182 -0.58 -13.07 0.92
CA THR A 182 -1.56 -12.62 1.92
C THR A 182 -1.48 -13.40 3.22
N THR A 183 -1.05 -14.66 3.18
CA THR A 183 -0.74 -15.44 4.39
C THR A 183 0.41 -14.78 5.17
N TYR A 184 1.50 -14.44 4.48
CA TYR A 184 2.63 -13.73 5.09
C TYR A 184 2.19 -12.36 5.65
N TYR A 185 1.46 -11.56 4.85
CA TYR A 185 0.94 -10.26 5.27
C TYR A 185 0.15 -10.36 6.58
N ARG A 186 -0.82 -11.29 6.65
CA ARG A 186 -1.66 -11.48 7.85
C ARG A 186 -0.87 -11.93 9.06
N GLN A 187 0.18 -12.74 8.87
CA GLN A 187 1.07 -13.13 9.97
C GLN A 187 1.81 -11.92 10.56
N GLN A 188 2.38 -11.04 9.70
CA GLN A 188 3.05 -9.83 10.17
C GLN A 188 2.07 -8.86 10.87
N LEU A 189 0.90 -8.63 10.27
CA LEU A 189 -0.14 -7.77 10.87
C LEU A 189 -0.57 -8.29 12.26
N THR A 190 -0.88 -9.57 12.35
CA THR A 190 -1.28 -10.19 13.64
C THR A 190 -0.18 -10.04 14.70
N ALA A 191 1.09 -10.19 14.33
CA ALA A 191 2.21 -10.01 15.26
C ALA A 191 2.30 -8.56 15.79
N ILE A 192 2.04 -7.57 14.92
CA ILE A 192 1.99 -6.15 15.33
C ILE A 192 0.80 -5.94 16.27
N GLU A 193 -0.41 -6.35 15.90
CA GLU A 193 -1.64 -6.17 16.67
C GLU A 193 -1.55 -6.79 18.06
N GLN A 194 -1.01 -8.00 18.19
CA GLN A 194 -0.83 -8.68 19.46
C GLN A 194 0.10 -7.92 20.41
N LYS A 195 1.19 -7.36 19.90
CA LYS A 195 2.11 -6.57 20.71
C LYS A 195 1.49 -5.23 21.12
N THR A 196 0.82 -4.55 20.22
CA THR A 196 0.26 -3.20 20.48
C THR A 196 -0.98 -3.24 21.37
N ALA A 197 -1.75 -4.32 21.37
CA ALA A 197 -2.95 -4.48 22.20
C ALA A 197 -2.71 -4.23 23.70
N THR A 198 -1.50 -4.47 24.18
CA THR A 198 -1.13 -4.32 25.59
C THR A 198 -0.50 -2.97 25.93
N ILE A 199 -0.16 -2.14 24.92
CA ILE A 199 0.53 -0.87 25.13
C ILE A 199 -0.46 0.20 25.59
N LYS A 200 -0.22 0.76 26.76
CA LYS A 200 -1.00 1.87 27.34
C LYS A 200 -0.06 2.86 28.07
N PRO A 201 -0.30 4.17 27.99
CA PRO A 201 -1.29 4.84 27.13
C PRO A 201 -0.90 4.73 25.65
N GLN A 202 -1.88 4.95 24.76
CA GLN A 202 -1.62 5.02 23.32
C GLN A 202 -0.87 6.32 23.00
N ALA A 203 0.18 6.23 22.17
CA ALA A 203 0.91 7.39 21.71
C ALA A 203 0.04 8.27 20.78
N LYS A 204 0.12 9.59 20.92
CA LYS A 204 -0.44 10.57 19.98
C LYS A 204 0.53 10.81 18.84
N VAL A 205 0.07 10.62 17.62
CA VAL A 205 0.91 10.72 16.43
C VAL A 205 0.35 11.77 15.48
N PHE A 206 1.24 12.65 15.03
CA PHE A 206 0.96 13.52 13.90
C PHE A 206 1.72 13.01 12.67
N VAL A 207 1.00 12.77 11.57
CA VAL A 207 1.60 12.40 10.29
C VAL A 207 1.43 13.55 9.31
N GLU A 208 2.53 14.19 8.90
CA GLU A 208 2.53 15.12 7.77
C GLU A 208 2.73 14.34 6.48
N ALA A 209 1.68 14.22 5.69
CA ALA A 209 1.74 13.51 4.43
C ALA A 209 2.44 14.38 3.36
N LEU A 210 3.49 13.83 2.72
CA LEU A 210 4.32 14.53 1.75
C LEU A 210 4.91 15.83 2.33
N ALA A 211 5.60 15.73 3.46
CA ALA A 211 6.24 16.85 4.11
C ALA A 211 7.13 17.65 3.14
N GLY A 212 6.86 18.94 3.00
CA GLY A 212 7.53 19.84 2.06
C GLY A 212 6.88 19.92 0.67
N ASN A 213 5.75 19.28 0.43
CA ASN A 213 5.01 19.42 -0.84
C ASN A 213 4.41 20.82 -1.02
N THR A 214 4.16 21.51 0.08
CA THR A 214 3.77 22.92 0.14
C THR A 214 4.61 23.61 1.21
N ASP A 215 4.75 24.94 1.09
CA ASP A 215 5.46 25.75 2.09
C ASP A 215 4.75 25.70 3.45
N ALA A 216 3.42 25.59 3.42
CA ALA A 216 2.61 25.47 4.63
C ALA A 216 2.57 24.04 5.14
N CYS A 217 2.87 23.81 6.40
CA CYS A 217 2.40 22.65 7.14
C CYS A 217 0.86 22.78 7.27
N CYS A 218 -0.01 21.80 7.45
CA CYS A 218 0.31 20.42 7.68
C CYS A 218 -0.77 19.59 6.98
N PHE A 219 -0.48 19.04 5.82
CA PHE A 219 -1.39 18.12 5.14
C PHE A 219 -1.32 16.76 5.82
N THR A 220 -2.47 16.17 6.17
CA THR A 220 -2.54 14.92 6.90
C THR A 220 -3.73 14.08 6.47
N HIS A 221 -3.79 12.83 6.94
CA HIS A 221 -4.89 11.91 6.73
C HIS A 221 -5.73 11.73 8.00
N GLY A 222 -7.06 11.57 7.82
CA GLY A 222 -7.99 11.16 8.86
C GLY A 222 -7.92 9.67 9.15
N HIS A 223 -9.08 8.97 9.21
CA HIS A 223 -9.16 7.53 9.49
C HIS A 223 -8.68 6.63 8.33
N SER A 224 -8.32 7.18 7.20
CA SER A 224 -7.84 6.47 6.01
C SER A 224 -6.34 6.68 5.79
N GLY A 225 -5.76 5.96 4.82
CA GLY A 225 -4.38 6.11 4.44
C GLY A 225 -3.43 6.01 5.64
N TRP A 226 -2.52 6.96 5.79
CA TRP A 226 -1.57 6.96 6.91
C TRP A 226 -2.24 6.98 8.28
N GLY A 227 -3.37 7.70 8.43
CA GLY A 227 -4.09 7.71 9.69
C GLY A 227 -4.67 6.34 10.03
N GLY A 228 -5.24 5.64 9.05
CA GLY A 228 -5.72 4.27 9.22
C GLY A 228 -4.59 3.29 9.59
N LEU A 229 -3.37 3.46 9.05
CA LEU A 229 -2.21 2.66 9.42
C LEU A 229 -1.74 2.95 10.87
N VAL A 230 -1.73 4.22 11.28
CA VAL A 230 -1.41 4.61 12.67
C VAL A 230 -2.41 3.99 13.66
N GLU A 231 -3.70 4.03 13.34
CA GLU A 231 -4.74 3.45 14.18
C GLU A 231 -4.65 1.92 14.25
N ALA A 232 -4.32 1.27 13.14
CA ALA A 232 -4.16 -0.19 13.07
C ALA A 232 -3.05 -0.71 13.98
N ILE A 233 -2.00 0.07 14.22
CA ILE A 233 -0.93 -0.27 15.17
C ILE A 233 -1.22 0.21 16.59
N GLY A 234 -2.46 0.58 16.91
CA GLY A 234 -2.90 0.94 18.26
C GLY A 234 -2.46 2.31 18.75
N ALA A 235 -2.03 3.23 17.86
CA ALA A 235 -1.74 4.61 18.21
C ALA A 235 -2.92 5.54 17.88
N LYS A 236 -2.91 6.77 18.39
CA LYS A 236 -3.91 7.81 18.13
C LYS A 236 -3.42 8.73 17.02
N ASN A 237 -4.12 8.77 15.91
CA ASN A 237 -3.85 9.71 14.84
C ASN A 237 -4.53 11.06 15.12
N ILE A 238 -3.77 12.15 15.23
CA ILE A 238 -4.33 13.49 15.42
C ILE A 238 -5.21 13.90 14.24
N GLY A 239 -4.85 13.52 13.02
CA GLY A 239 -5.65 13.82 11.83
C GLY A 239 -7.07 13.27 11.89
N SER A 240 -7.28 12.12 12.50
CA SER A 240 -8.60 11.49 12.66
C SER A 240 -9.52 12.26 13.59
N GLU A 241 -8.96 12.94 14.60
CA GLU A 241 -9.74 13.75 15.53
C GLU A 241 -10.10 15.14 14.98
N LEU A 242 -9.31 15.64 14.03
CA LEU A 242 -9.40 17.03 13.57
C LEU A 242 -10.00 17.20 12.18
N LEU A 243 -9.94 16.17 11.33
CA LEU A 243 -10.45 16.27 9.97
C LEU A 243 -11.85 15.66 9.83
N PRO A 244 -12.76 16.36 9.13
CA PRO A 244 -14.10 15.82 8.86
C PRO A 244 -14.09 14.75 7.74
N GLY A 245 -12.98 14.57 7.04
CA GLY A 245 -12.85 13.69 5.86
C GLY A 245 -11.56 12.89 5.82
N ALA A 246 -11.33 12.26 4.69
CA ALA A 246 -10.21 11.32 4.50
C ALA A 246 -8.83 11.99 4.62
N SER A 247 -8.70 13.24 4.17
CA SER A 247 -7.45 14.01 4.23
C SER A 247 -7.72 15.51 4.16
N GLY A 248 -6.76 16.31 4.61
CA GLY A 248 -6.88 17.76 4.57
C GLY A 248 -5.71 18.46 5.25
N PHE A 249 -5.79 19.80 5.28
CA PHE A 249 -4.85 20.65 6.01
C PHE A 249 -5.36 20.94 7.42
N ILE A 250 -4.45 20.89 8.38
CA ILE A 250 -4.66 21.31 9.76
C ILE A 250 -3.73 22.50 10.02
N ALA A 251 -4.21 23.53 10.74
CA ALA A 251 -3.37 24.64 11.15
C ALA A 251 -2.23 24.14 12.07
N LEU A 252 -1.02 24.68 11.87
CA LEU A 252 0.16 24.27 12.67
C LEU A 252 -0.05 24.49 14.17
N GLU A 253 -0.68 25.60 14.55
CA GLU A 253 -1.04 25.92 15.93
C GLU A 253 -1.92 24.85 16.57
N LYS A 254 -2.81 24.25 15.76
CA LYS A 254 -3.66 23.15 16.21
C LYS A 254 -2.84 21.88 16.45
N VAL A 255 -1.91 21.56 15.55
CA VAL A 255 -0.97 20.44 15.74
C VAL A 255 -0.14 20.63 17.01
N ILE A 256 0.39 21.86 17.25
CA ILE A 256 1.16 22.17 18.45
C ILE A 256 0.29 21.97 19.71
N SER A 257 -0.94 22.46 19.70
CA SER A 257 -1.87 22.37 20.84
C SER A 257 -2.30 20.94 21.17
N GLU A 258 -2.34 20.05 20.17
CA GLU A 258 -2.63 18.62 20.38
C GLU A 258 -1.48 17.86 21.06
N ASN A 259 -0.31 18.45 21.11
CA ASN A 259 0.85 17.91 21.82
C ASN A 259 1.20 16.46 21.38
N PRO A 260 1.60 16.22 20.11
CA PRO A 260 1.96 14.90 19.65
C PRO A 260 3.20 14.35 20.37
N ASP A 261 3.16 13.05 20.70
CA ASP A 261 4.32 12.31 21.22
C ASP A 261 5.34 12.00 20.12
N VAL A 262 4.82 11.80 18.89
CA VAL A 262 5.59 11.43 17.71
C VAL A 262 5.13 12.24 16.50
N TYR A 263 6.10 12.70 15.71
CA TYR A 263 5.87 13.36 14.42
C TYR A 263 6.48 12.54 13.30
N ILE A 264 5.64 12.11 12.35
CA ILE A 264 6.03 11.36 11.17
C ILE A 264 5.95 12.27 9.94
N MET A 265 7.05 12.44 9.23
CA MET A 265 7.12 13.07 7.92
C MET A 265 7.07 11.98 6.86
N THR A 266 6.07 11.96 5.97
CA THR A 266 6.15 11.05 4.83
C THR A 266 6.69 11.76 3.60
N GLY A 267 7.37 11.01 2.73
CA GLY A 267 7.95 11.58 1.52
C GLY A 267 8.27 10.55 0.46
N SER A 268 8.46 11.04 -0.76
CA SER A 268 8.92 10.25 -1.91
C SER A 268 9.77 11.11 -2.84
N LYS A 269 10.70 10.48 -3.56
CA LYS A 269 11.57 11.19 -4.52
C LYS A 269 10.77 11.64 -5.74
N ARG A 270 10.44 12.93 -5.80
CA ARG A 270 9.59 13.56 -6.82
C ARG A 270 10.37 14.64 -7.57
N GLY A 271 11.11 14.29 -8.60
CA GLY A 271 11.80 15.28 -9.43
C GLY A 271 12.47 16.41 -8.61
N ASN A 272 12.11 17.66 -8.88
CA ASN A 272 12.64 18.85 -8.20
C ASN A 272 11.80 19.31 -6.99
N SER A 273 11.03 18.43 -6.35
CA SER A 273 10.20 18.80 -5.19
C SER A 273 11.02 19.00 -3.92
N GLN A 274 10.50 19.81 -2.99
CA GLN A 274 11.05 20.00 -1.64
C GLN A 274 10.61 18.89 -0.65
N VAL A 275 9.94 17.87 -1.15
CA VAL A 275 9.46 16.73 -0.34
C VAL A 275 10.64 15.91 0.16
N LEU A 276 10.49 15.31 1.34
CA LEU A 276 11.47 14.38 1.91
C LEU A 276 11.74 13.23 0.90
N PRO A 277 12.97 13.08 0.36
CA PRO A 277 13.24 12.21 -0.79
C PRO A 277 13.46 10.74 -0.39
N LEU A 278 12.48 10.13 0.27
CA LEU A 278 12.49 8.70 0.60
C LEU A 278 12.14 7.84 -0.63
N GLY A 279 12.69 6.64 -0.70
CA GLY A 279 12.38 5.69 -1.77
C GLY A 279 13.55 4.91 -2.31
N LEU A 280 13.38 4.33 -3.49
CA LEU A 280 14.43 3.63 -4.22
C LEU A 280 15.50 4.60 -4.72
N LYS A 281 16.74 4.10 -4.87
CA LYS A 281 17.88 4.84 -5.47
C LYS A 281 18.09 6.23 -4.84
N THR A 282 17.89 6.35 -3.52
CA THR A 282 18.20 7.54 -2.74
C THR A 282 19.30 7.24 -1.72
N SER A 283 19.94 8.28 -1.18
CA SER A 283 21.02 8.14 -0.20
C SER A 283 20.59 8.66 1.18
N PRO A 284 21.11 8.10 2.29
CA PRO A 284 20.86 8.62 3.62
C PRO A 284 21.27 10.10 3.78
N GLN A 285 22.34 10.53 3.08
CA GLN A 285 22.81 11.91 3.10
C GLN A 285 21.81 12.88 2.48
N GLU A 286 21.24 12.50 1.30
CA GLU A 286 20.21 13.28 0.61
C GLU A 286 18.96 13.42 1.48
N VAL A 287 18.49 12.31 2.07
CA VAL A 287 17.32 12.31 2.97
C VAL A 287 17.58 13.18 4.19
N ASN A 288 18.76 13.02 4.86
CA ASN A 288 19.06 13.78 6.04
C ASN A 288 19.17 15.29 5.75
N ALA A 289 19.81 15.69 4.65
CA ALA A 289 19.92 17.09 4.26
C ALA A 289 18.52 17.73 4.10
N GLN A 290 17.61 17.07 3.39
CA GLN A 290 16.27 17.59 3.19
C GLN A 290 15.43 17.58 4.48
N ALA A 291 15.57 16.54 5.32
CA ALA A 291 14.90 16.49 6.61
C ALA A 291 15.28 17.68 7.51
N GLN A 292 16.57 18.06 7.54
CA GLN A 292 17.01 19.24 8.30
C GLN A 292 16.34 20.54 7.78
N VAL A 293 16.22 20.71 6.46
CA VAL A 293 15.50 21.84 5.86
C VAL A 293 14.04 21.87 6.31
N LEU A 294 13.37 20.71 6.28
CA LEU A 294 11.96 20.59 6.68
C LEU A 294 11.74 20.91 8.17
N LEU A 295 12.67 20.53 9.03
CA LEU A 295 12.61 20.85 10.47
C LEU A 295 12.82 22.34 10.78
N GLN A 296 13.48 23.09 9.87
CA GLN A 296 13.71 24.53 10.02
C GLN A 296 12.55 25.40 9.52
N ARG A 297 11.50 24.81 8.94
CA ARG A 297 10.30 25.55 8.53
C ARG A 297 9.71 26.31 9.72
N THR A 298 9.15 27.50 9.44
CA THR A 298 8.61 28.39 10.48
C THR A 298 7.59 27.67 11.36
N GLY A 299 7.81 27.69 12.67
CA GLY A 299 6.94 27.12 13.69
C GLY A 299 7.05 25.60 13.90
N ILE A 300 7.66 24.84 12.99
CA ILE A 300 7.80 23.37 13.13
C ILE A 300 8.55 23.00 14.41
N GLY A 301 9.59 23.76 14.80
CA GLY A 301 10.34 23.54 16.03
C GLY A 301 9.51 23.68 17.32
N GLN A 302 8.29 24.23 17.25
CA GLN A 302 7.37 24.35 18.38
C GLN A 302 6.51 23.10 18.60
N ILE A 303 6.50 22.16 17.64
CA ILE A 303 5.84 20.87 17.83
C ILE A 303 6.61 20.10 18.92
N PRO A 304 5.95 19.65 20.02
CA PRO A 304 6.65 19.00 21.14
C PRO A 304 7.48 17.80 20.74
N ALA A 305 7.04 16.97 19.82
CA ALA A 305 7.78 15.83 19.28
C ALA A 305 9.12 16.26 18.63
N VAL A 306 9.17 17.46 18.00
CA VAL A 306 10.41 17.98 17.39
C VAL A 306 11.44 18.35 18.47
N ALA A 307 11.00 19.02 19.53
CA ALA A 307 11.85 19.35 20.67
C ALA A 307 12.35 18.08 21.40
N ALA A 308 11.52 17.06 21.49
CA ALA A 308 11.84 15.75 22.07
C ALA A 308 12.69 14.85 21.14
N LYS A 309 12.92 15.27 19.89
CA LYS A 309 13.62 14.48 18.85
C LYS A 309 12.92 13.15 18.52
N HIS A 310 11.61 13.12 18.62
CA HIS A 310 10.76 12.02 18.21
C HIS A 310 10.14 12.30 16.82
N VAL A 311 11.01 12.61 15.86
CA VAL A 311 10.63 12.84 14.46
C VAL A 311 11.23 11.77 13.58
N TYR A 312 10.38 11.20 12.74
CA TYR A 312 10.74 10.11 11.83
C TYR A 312 10.28 10.43 10.42
N GLY A 313 10.94 9.82 9.44
CA GLY A 313 10.55 9.83 8.04
C GLY A 313 10.13 8.44 7.60
N VAL A 314 9.02 8.32 6.83
CA VAL A 314 8.58 7.04 6.25
C VAL A 314 8.22 7.25 4.78
N TYR A 315 8.62 6.29 3.92
CA TYR A 315 8.34 6.33 2.48
C TYR A 315 6.84 6.42 2.20
N HIS A 316 6.45 7.47 1.49
CA HIS A 316 5.04 7.89 1.38
C HIS A 316 4.13 6.85 0.75
N HIS A 317 4.58 6.11 -0.28
CA HIS A 317 3.68 5.25 -1.04
C HIS A 317 3.24 3.99 -0.32
N PHE A 318 3.76 3.68 0.87
CA PHE A 318 3.26 2.54 1.64
C PHE A 318 1.78 2.68 2.09
N TYR A 319 1.24 3.89 2.22
CA TYR A 319 -0.11 4.09 2.77
C TYR A 319 -1.26 3.52 1.92
N ASN A 320 -1.06 3.38 0.62
CA ASN A 320 -2.05 2.89 -0.34
C ASN A 320 -1.44 1.86 -1.30
N HIS A 321 -0.64 0.99 -0.77
CA HIS A 321 0.17 0.03 -1.49
C HIS A 321 -0.09 -1.38 -0.95
N PRO A 322 -0.11 -2.43 -1.77
CA PRO A 322 -0.26 -3.78 -1.26
C PRO A 322 0.82 -4.19 -0.24
N TYR A 323 1.99 -3.51 -0.22
CA TYR A 323 3.07 -3.75 0.76
C TYR A 323 3.00 -2.81 1.97
N ASN A 324 1.83 -2.26 2.30
CA ASN A 324 1.66 -1.32 3.42
C ASN A 324 2.01 -1.93 4.79
N ILE A 325 2.12 -3.25 4.89
CA ILE A 325 2.64 -3.93 6.08
C ILE A 325 4.05 -3.43 6.46
N VAL A 326 4.90 -3.13 5.47
CA VAL A 326 6.24 -2.54 5.70
C VAL A 326 6.10 -1.15 6.32
N GLY A 327 5.16 -0.34 5.81
CA GLY A 327 4.84 0.97 6.40
C GLY A 327 4.35 0.86 7.85
N MET A 328 3.50 -0.12 8.15
CA MET A 328 3.04 -0.37 9.53
C MET A 328 4.17 -0.82 10.45
N GLU A 329 5.12 -1.61 9.95
CA GLU A 329 6.29 -2.03 10.71
C GLU A 329 7.21 -0.85 11.05
N TYR A 330 7.45 0.08 10.10
CA TYR A 330 8.17 1.32 10.39
C TYR A 330 7.45 2.15 11.45
N LEU A 331 6.14 2.39 11.26
CA LEU A 331 5.34 3.11 12.25
C LEU A 331 5.40 2.45 13.64
N ALA A 332 5.26 1.12 13.71
CA ALA A 332 5.31 0.40 14.98
C ALA A 332 6.66 0.56 15.68
N LYS A 333 7.75 0.46 14.92
CA LYS A 333 9.11 0.64 15.43
C LYS A 333 9.40 2.06 15.87
N ASP A 334 8.95 3.06 15.11
CA ASP A 334 9.19 4.48 15.38
C ASP A 334 8.34 4.98 16.55
N ILE A 335 7.10 4.51 16.68
CA ILE A 335 6.17 4.93 17.72
C ILE A 335 6.39 4.17 19.03
N TYR A 336 6.75 2.88 18.95
CA TYR A 336 6.93 1.99 20.11
C TYR A 336 8.30 1.29 20.06
N PRO A 337 9.44 2.02 20.07
CA PRO A 337 10.76 1.47 19.78
C PRO A 337 11.19 0.37 20.76
N GLN A 338 10.73 0.40 22.00
CA GLN A 338 11.07 -0.63 23.00
C GLN A 338 10.34 -1.95 22.73
N ALA A 339 9.06 -1.88 22.34
CA ALA A 339 8.25 -3.06 22.03
C ALA A 339 8.66 -3.73 20.71
N PHE A 340 9.21 -2.96 19.79
CA PHE A 340 9.58 -3.38 18.43
C PHE A 340 11.08 -3.25 18.14
N ALA A 341 11.94 -3.34 19.16
CA ALA A 341 13.39 -3.20 18.99
C ALA A 341 13.97 -4.19 17.96
N ASP A 342 13.47 -5.41 17.95
CA ASP A 342 13.93 -6.50 17.06
C ASP A 342 13.27 -6.47 15.68
N LEU A 343 12.28 -5.59 15.45
CA LEU A 343 11.58 -5.50 14.17
C LEU A 343 12.52 -4.90 13.10
N ASN A 344 12.54 -5.51 11.94
CA ASN A 344 13.34 -5.04 10.79
C ASN A 344 12.48 -4.87 9.54
N PRO A 345 11.86 -3.70 9.33
CA PRO A 345 11.00 -3.43 8.17
C PRO A 345 11.73 -3.58 6.82
N ASP A 346 13.03 -3.25 6.77
CA ASP A 346 13.85 -3.42 5.57
C ASP A 346 13.92 -4.90 5.17
N ALA A 347 14.14 -5.79 6.16
CA ALA A 347 14.15 -7.23 5.91
C ALA A 347 12.78 -7.76 5.45
N THR A 348 11.69 -7.21 5.97
CA THR A 348 10.33 -7.52 5.52
C THR A 348 10.13 -7.10 4.06
N TYR A 349 10.58 -5.91 3.67
CA TYR A 349 10.52 -5.46 2.27
C TYR A 349 11.33 -6.38 1.36
N HIS A 350 12.59 -6.65 1.67
CA HIS A 350 13.44 -7.59 0.92
C HIS A 350 12.80 -8.98 0.80
N HIS A 351 12.18 -9.47 1.89
CA HIS A 351 11.47 -10.75 1.87
C HIS A 351 10.30 -10.74 0.88
N ILE A 352 9.50 -9.66 0.86
CA ILE A 352 8.37 -9.51 -0.07
C ILE A 352 8.88 -9.50 -1.51
N ILE A 353 9.86 -8.66 -1.82
CA ILE A 353 10.42 -8.52 -3.17
C ILE A 353 10.97 -9.86 -3.67
N LYS A 354 11.78 -10.52 -2.86
CA LYS A 354 12.48 -11.76 -3.23
C LYS A 354 11.55 -12.97 -3.37
N ASN A 355 10.55 -13.11 -2.48
CA ASN A 355 9.77 -14.33 -2.40
C ASN A 355 8.42 -14.26 -3.11
N PHE A 356 7.88 -13.07 -3.29
CA PHE A 356 6.53 -12.91 -3.84
C PHE A 356 6.48 -12.15 -5.17
N THR A 357 7.61 -11.58 -5.64
CA THR A 357 7.67 -10.82 -6.89
C THR A 357 8.87 -11.21 -7.75
N LYS A 358 9.01 -10.58 -8.92
CA LYS A 358 10.23 -10.53 -9.73
C LYS A 358 10.76 -9.10 -9.87
N LEU A 359 10.30 -8.20 -9.00
CA LEU A 359 10.86 -6.86 -8.92
C LEU A 359 12.34 -6.91 -8.55
N PRO A 360 13.18 -6.03 -9.08
CA PRO A 360 14.56 -5.90 -8.64
C PRO A 360 14.64 -5.53 -7.16
N ASP A 361 15.55 -6.15 -6.44
CA ASP A 361 15.85 -5.83 -5.04
C ASP A 361 16.92 -4.71 -5.01
N ASP A 362 16.49 -3.50 -5.37
CA ASP A 362 17.32 -2.30 -5.47
C ASP A 362 17.60 -1.68 -4.08
N ASN A 363 18.65 -0.88 -3.99
CA ASN A 363 18.93 -0.07 -2.80
C ASN A 363 17.83 0.97 -2.58
N PHE A 364 17.47 1.17 -1.33
CA PHE A 364 16.45 2.14 -0.91
C PHE A 364 16.80 2.81 0.42
N VAL A 365 16.13 3.94 0.69
CA VAL A 365 16.01 4.53 2.03
C VAL A 365 14.52 4.81 2.25
N PHE A 366 13.85 3.96 3.02
CA PHE A 366 12.42 4.08 3.30
C PHE A 366 12.13 4.73 4.65
N SER A 367 13.14 4.89 5.48
CA SER A 367 12.98 5.55 6.77
C SER A 367 14.11 6.51 7.06
N TRP A 368 13.83 7.46 7.96
CA TRP A 368 14.76 8.41 8.51
C TRP A 368 14.38 8.73 9.96
N GLN A 369 15.34 9.04 10.79
CA GLN A 369 15.13 9.47 12.17
C GLN A 369 15.94 10.72 12.49
N GLN A 370 15.34 11.69 13.20
CA GLN A 370 16.04 12.85 13.72
C GLN A 370 17.13 12.40 14.70
N SER A 371 18.34 12.90 14.53
CA SER A 371 19.48 12.61 15.42
C SER A 371 19.20 13.09 16.85
N LYS A 372 19.61 12.30 17.84
CA LYS A 372 19.51 12.64 19.27
C LYS A 372 20.36 13.82 19.66
#